data_a477d1371b089e3498c92cb4d6f9f996
#
_entry.id   a477d1371b089e3498c92cb4d6f9f996
#
_cell.length_a   1.000
_cell.length_b   1.000
_cell.length_c   1.000
_cell.angle_alpha   90.00
_cell.angle_beta   90.00
_cell.angle_gamma   90.00
#
_symmetry.space_group_name_H-M   'P 1'
#
loop_
_entity.id
_entity.type
_entity.pdbx_description
1 polymer ?
#
loop_
_entity_poly.entity_id
_entity_poly.type
_entity_poly.pdbx_seq_one_letter_code
_entity_poly.pdbx_strand_id
1 'polypeptide(L)'
;MLELPLAAEFPPVSREEWLALVEKSLQGAPFDKKLVSKTYDGLRIEPLYQRAEHARAVAGRTPSARWGVVQRLDHPDPAAANAEALHDLENGAAGLAVLVAGAPSANGYGLRDASQQTLARALDNVWIDTVALRLDAGSRDLEAAEALTAIAAERKIDLAKLDIALGLDPLGTLATRGLLDATPKAAIERRAKFAADLVRRGFSGQAFLADARPIHDAGGSEAQELAYALACALAYWRALEAAGLALDAARGQIAFLLSADADQFLTTAKFRALRKLWARIEEASGLTPASIRLDAETAWRMTTQREPSVNWLRTTIASFAAGTGGADNVTVLPHTAALGLPDRFARRVARNIAFILMDESNVHRVSDPAAGSGAIEDLTAKLAAAAWKLFQEIEAAGGAADALTSCLIQRKVAEIRKAREANVATRKDALTGTSEFPNVSEAAIAVLQAAKPERPEIDAKMRSEALPRLRLAEPFEGLRDAADRGAAGKKKRPAVFLANLGPASAFSERAAFARNFFEAGGIEARSNEGFLKSSALPDAFKASGAPIACLCSSDEIYAREAEAATAALKKAGAKAVFLTGHAGKHEAAWRKAGTDDFLFAGCNVLAALQQVHATLGLK
;
A
#
# COMPACT_ATOMS: atom_id res chain seq x y z
N MET A 1 25.51 37.46 9.27
CA MET A 1 25.15 37.15 7.87
C MET A 1 24.07 38.13 7.49
N LEU A 2 24.26 38.96 6.48
CA LEU A 2 23.20 39.78 5.92
C LEU A 2 22.15 38.79 5.31
N GLU A 3 20.97 38.75 5.87
CA GLU A 3 19.83 38.08 5.22
C GLU A 3 19.56 38.87 3.93
N LEU A 4 19.96 38.31 2.81
CA LEU A 4 19.53 38.79 1.50
C LEU A 4 18.08 38.30 1.33
N PRO A 5 17.08 39.20 1.34
CA PRO A 5 15.68 38.79 1.15
C PRO A 5 15.52 38.31 -0.30
N LEU A 6 15.47 37.00 -0.50
CA LEU A 6 15.14 36.43 -1.78
C LEU A 6 13.75 36.93 -2.21
N ALA A 7 13.62 37.34 -3.46
CA ALA A 7 12.36 37.86 -4.04
C ALA A 7 11.85 39.20 -3.43
N ALA A 8 12.71 40.01 -2.83
CA ALA A 8 12.34 41.35 -2.31
C ALA A 8 11.71 42.29 -3.37
N GLU A 9 11.99 42.05 -4.64
CA GLU A 9 11.45 42.80 -5.79
C GLU A 9 9.96 42.43 -6.09
N PHE A 10 9.45 41.35 -5.51
CA PHE A 10 8.07 40.94 -5.72
C PHE A 10 7.24 41.33 -4.48
N PRO A 11 6.18 42.11 -4.63
CA PRO A 11 5.31 42.44 -3.50
C PRO A 11 4.64 41.17 -2.96
N PRO A 12 4.52 41.02 -1.63
CA PRO A 12 3.79 39.91 -1.04
C PRO A 12 2.32 39.96 -1.49
N VAL A 13 1.81 38.83 -1.99
CA VAL A 13 0.41 38.68 -2.39
C VAL A 13 -0.38 38.12 -1.21
N SER A 14 -1.46 38.78 -0.84
CA SER A 14 -2.36 38.30 0.22
C SER A 14 -3.15 37.07 -0.24
N ARG A 15 -3.72 36.31 0.73
CA ARG A 15 -4.61 35.18 0.41
C ARG A 15 -5.86 35.66 -0.33
N GLU A 16 -6.38 36.81 0.02
CA GLU A 16 -7.57 37.43 -0.58
C GLU A 16 -7.31 37.80 -2.05
N GLU A 17 -6.17 38.38 -2.34
CA GLU A 17 -5.77 38.70 -3.73
C GLU A 17 -5.60 37.43 -4.56
N TRP A 18 -4.96 36.39 -4.00
CA TRP A 18 -4.84 35.09 -4.65
C TRP A 18 -6.20 34.45 -4.91
N LEU A 19 -7.14 34.46 -3.95
CA LEU A 19 -8.49 33.94 -4.12
C LEU A 19 -9.24 34.66 -5.23
N ALA A 20 -9.14 36.01 -5.28
CA ALA A 20 -9.77 36.79 -6.35
C ALA A 20 -9.27 36.42 -7.75
N LEU A 21 -7.95 36.15 -7.90
CA LEU A 21 -7.38 35.65 -9.15
C LEU A 21 -7.85 34.24 -9.49
N VAL A 22 -7.98 33.36 -8.49
CA VAL A 22 -8.50 32.01 -8.68
C VAL A 22 -9.96 32.04 -9.11
N GLU A 23 -10.82 32.82 -8.46
CA GLU A 23 -12.22 32.98 -8.83
C GLU A 23 -12.37 33.47 -10.27
N LYS A 24 -11.55 34.45 -10.66
CA LYS A 24 -11.51 34.94 -12.05
C LYS A 24 -11.13 33.84 -13.03
N SER A 25 -10.16 33.01 -12.67
CA SER A 25 -9.69 31.88 -13.51
C SER A 25 -10.72 30.74 -13.60
N LEU A 26 -11.50 30.52 -12.56
CA LEU A 26 -12.52 29.48 -12.50
C LEU A 26 -13.77 29.82 -13.32
N GLN A 27 -13.96 31.09 -13.75
CA GLN A 27 -15.08 31.54 -14.59
C GLN A 27 -16.45 31.08 -14.04
N GLY A 28 -16.66 31.14 -12.74
CA GLY A 28 -17.89 30.74 -12.06
C GLY A 28 -17.98 29.25 -11.70
N ALA A 29 -16.98 28.44 -12.00
CA ALA A 29 -16.94 27.07 -11.50
C ALA A 29 -16.69 27.06 -9.99
N PRO A 30 -17.38 26.20 -9.19
CA PRO A 30 -17.21 26.16 -7.74
C PRO A 30 -15.78 25.79 -7.34
N PHE A 31 -15.15 26.61 -6.50
CA PHE A 31 -13.78 26.41 -5.98
C PHE A 31 -13.59 25.02 -5.39
N ASP A 32 -14.46 24.61 -4.46
CA ASP A 32 -14.39 23.33 -3.79
C ASP A 32 -14.44 22.13 -4.73
N LYS A 33 -15.23 22.23 -5.80
CA LYS A 33 -15.38 21.15 -6.78
C LYS A 33 -14.16 21.01 -7.70
N LYS A 34 -13.45 22.10 -7.96
CA LYS A 34 -12.36 22.13 -8.93
C LYS A 34 -10.97 22.00 -8.32
N LEU A 35 -10.76 22.56 -7.12
CA LEU A 35 -9.43 22.73 -6.55
C LEU A 35 -9.24 22.01 -5.22
N VAL A 36 -10.32 21.65 -4.51
CA VAL A 36 -10.22 20.94 -3.25
C VAL A 36 -10.32 19.44 -3.48
N SER A 37 -9.40 18.70 -2.88
CA SER A 37 -9.45 17.24 -2.81
C SER A 37 -9.80 16.75 -1.39
N LYS A 38 -10.16 15.48 -1.27
CA LYS A 38 -10.45 14.83 0.02
C LYS A 38 -9.77 13.49 0.11
N THR A 39 -9.22 13.19 1.28
CA THR A 39 -8.72 11.85 1.60
C THR A 39 -9.88 10.85 1.77
N TYR A 40 -9.56 9.58 1.91
CA TYR A 40 -10.57 8.55 2.25
C TYR A 40 -11.18 8.73 3.64
N ASP A 41 -10.51 9.44 4.53
CA ASP A 41 -11.08 9.89 5.82
C ASP A 41 -11.97 11.14 5.70
N GLY A 42 -12.17 11.64 4.47
CA GLY A 42 -12.94 12.85 4.20
C GLY A 42 -12.22 14.15 4.57
N LEU A 43 -10.93 14.09 4.89
CA LEU A 43 -10.13 15.26 5.24
C LEU A 43 -9.94 16.14 4.00
N ARG A 44 -10.26 17.42 4.18
CA ARG A 44 -10.16 18.43 3.13
C ARG A 44 -8.69 18.83 2.91
N ILE A 45 -8.25 18.80 1.68
CA ILE A 45 -6.94 19.25 1.22
C ILE A 45 -7.13 20.46 0.31
N GLU A 46 -6.57 21.60 0.74
CA GLU A 46 -6.58 22.86 0.00
C GLU A 46 -5.51 22.86 -1.11
N PRO A 47 -5.71 23.62 -2.19
CA PRO A 47 -4.71 23.73 -3.25
C PRO A 47 -3.48 24.54 -2.84
N LEU A 48 -3.57 25.38 -1.80
CA LEU A 48 -2.49 26.22 -1.31
C LEU A 48 -2.58 26.35 0.22
N TYR A 49 -1.44 26.20 0.88
CA TYR A 49 -1.30 26.38 2.33
C TYR A 49 -0.23 27.44 2.61
N GLN A 50 -0.49 28.26 3.63
CA GLN A 50 0.54 29.14 4.19
C GLN A 50 1.47 28.36 5.10
N ARG A 51 2.67 28.90 5.35
CA ARG A 51 3.61 28.35 6.33
C ARG A 51 2.97 28.30 7.71
N ALA A 52 3.18 27.21 8.44
CA ALA A 52 2.76 27.10 9.83
C ALA A 52 3.82 27.71 10.76
N GLU A 53 3.69 28.98 11.08
CA GLU A 53 4.70 29.77 11.80
C GLU A 53 5.01 29.26 13.22
N HIS A 54 4.04 28.65 13.90
CA HIS A 54 4.18 28.14 15.27
C HIS A 54 4.38 26.62 15.35
N ALA A 55 4.65 25.98 14.22
CA ALA A 55 4.87 24.55 14.19
C ALA A 55 6.15 24.19 14.96
N ARG A 56 6.07 23.09 15.70
CA ARG A 56 7.20 22.47 16.38
C ARG A 56 7.48 21.11 15.78
N ALA A 57 8.77 20.75 15.70
CA ALA A 57 9.15 19.42 15.29
C ALA A 57 8.50 18.36 16.18
N VAL A 58 7.95 17.33 15.57
CA VAL A 58 7.44 16.15 16.29
C VAL A 58 8.65 15.32 16.73
N ALA A 59 8.77 15.07 18.03
CA ALA A 59 9.85 14.27 18.57
C ALA A 59 9.83 12.86 17.93
N GLY A 60 10.98 12.43 17.45
CA GLY A 60 11.14 11.14 16.77
C GLY A 60 12.51 10.57 17.05
N ARG A 61 13.20 10.10 16.00
CA ARG A 61 14.59 9.67 16.10
C ARG A 61 15.50 10.77 16.68
N THR A 62 16.63 10.33 17.26
CA THR A 62 17.72 11.26 17.62
C THR A 62 18.07 12.14 16.40
N PRO A 63 18.26 13.44 16.58
CA PRO A 63 18.66 14.35 15.50
C PRO A 63 19.86 13.81 14.72
N SER A 64 19.79 13.87 13.40
CA SER A 64 20.80 13.35 12.46
C SER A 64 21.01 11.83 12.50
N ALA A 65 20.25 11.07 13.28
CA ALA A 65 20.32 9.62 13.25
C ALA A 65 19.73 9.06 11.96
N ARG A 66 20.40 8.06 11.42
CA ARG A 66 19.89 7.28 10.28
C ARG A 66 18.74 6.41 10.76
N TRP A 67 17.75 6.16 9.89
CA TRP A 67 16.82 5.06 10.19
C TRP A 67 17.47 3.71 9.88
N GLY A 68 17.07 2.67 10.61
CA GLY A 68 17.55 1.32 10.39
C GLY A 68 17.02 0.76 9.06
N VAL A 69 17.93 0.22 8.25
CA VAL A 69 17.57 -0.53 7.03
C VAL A 69 17.33 -1.98 7.44
N VAL A 70 16.05 -2.38 7.52
CA VAL A 70 15.67 -3.72 7.96
C VAL A 70 15.31 -4.58 6.76
N GLN A 71 16.00 -5.71 6.59
CA GLN A 71 15.74 -6.67 5.52
C GLN A 71 14.88 -7.83 6.00
N ARG A 72 14.06 -8.36 5.09
CA ARG A 72 13.18 -9.49 5.38
C ARG A 72 13.97 -10.79 5.33
N LEU A 73 13.76 -11.66 6.30
CA LEU A 73 14.25 -13.03 6.34
C LEU A 73 13.03 -13.94 6.13
N ASP A 74 12.70 -14.23 4.88
CA ASP A 74 11.46 -14.88 4.49
C ASP A 74 11.64 -16.15 3.62
N HIS A 75 12.87 -16.61 3.42
CA HIS A 75 13.12 -17.89 2.75
C HIS A 75 12.67 -19.07 3.65
N PRO A 76 11.91 -20.07 3.11
CA PRO A 76 11.39 -21.19 3.92
C PRO A 76 12.45 -22.14 4.46
N ASP A 77 13.55 -22.30 3.74
CA ASP A 77 14.68 -23.09 4.20
C ASP A 77 15.59 -22.27 5.12
N PRO A 78 15.85 -22.68 6.37
CA PRO A 78 16.59 -21.88 7.33
C PRO A 78 18.07 -21.70 6.97
N ALA A 79 18.69 -22.62 6.19
CA ALA A 79 20.06 -22.44 5.77
C ALA A 79 20.18 -21.42 4.63
N ALA A 80 19.25 -21.43 3.68
CA ALA A 80 19.17 -20.42 2.64
C ALA A 80 18.81 -19.05 3.24
N ALA A 81 17.87 -19.00 4.19
CA ALA A 81 17.52 -17.80 4.93
C ALA A 81 18.75 -17.20 5.64
N ASN A 82 19.56 -18.02 6.30
CA ASN A 82 20.81 -17.60 6.94
C ASN A 82 21.80 -17.00 5.94
N ALA A 83 22.01 -17.65 4.80
CA ALA A 83 22.92 -17.15 3.76
C ALA A 83 22.46 -15.79 3.20
N GLU A 84 21.14 -15.57 3.07
CA GLU A 84 20.57 -14.26 2.70
C GLU A 84 20.76 -13.23 3.82
N ALA A 85 20.52 -13.60 5.07
CA ALA A 85 20.67 -12.72 6.22
C ALA A 85 22.11 -12.20 6.35
N LEU A 86 23.09 -13.09 6.32
CA LEU A 86 24.50 -12.72 6.40
C LEU A 86 24.90 -11.82 5.22
N HIS A 87 24.48 -12.17 4.00
CA HIS A 87 24.74 -11.35 2.84
C HIS A 87 24.14 -9.94 2.97
N ASP A 88 22.90 -9.80 3.46
CA ASP A 88 22.28 -8.50 3.63
C ASP A 88 22.96 -7.65 4.71
N LEU A 89 23.34 -8.27 5.83
CA LEU A 89 24.06 -7.60 6.94
C LEU A 89 25.46 -7.13 6.49
N GLU A 90 26.21 -7.99 5.78
CA GLU A 90 27.52 -7.64 5.21
C GLU A 90 27.43 -6.49 4.18
N ASN A 91 26.24 -6.29 3.58
CA ASN A 91 25.98 -5.23 2.62
C ASN A 91 25.16 -4.07 3.22
N GLY A 92 25.25 -3.86 4.54
CA GLY A 92 24.83 -2.66 5.23
C GLY A 92 23.40 -2.66 5.79
N ALA A 93 22.67 -3.80 5.77
CA ALA A 93 21.44 -3.87 6.54
C ALA A 93 21.75 -3.70 8.04
N ALA A 94 20.96 -2.88 8.72
CA ALA A 94 21.07 -2.63 10.15
C ALA A 94 20.29 -3.65 10.99
N GLY A 95 19.35 -4.36 10.34
CA GLY A 95 18.49 -5.31 11.04
C GLY A 95 17.78 -6.28 10.11
N LEU A 96 17.11 -7.25 10.74
CA LEU A 96 16.36 -8.32 10.08
C LEU A 96 14.92 -8.38 10.61
N ALA A 97 13.96 -8.48 9.69
CA ALA A 97 12.60 -8.90 10.02
C ALA A 97 12.50 -10.41 9.77
N VAL A 98 12.44 -11.21 10.83
CA VAL A 98 12.39 -12.68 10.77
C VAL A 98 10.94 -13.11 10.61
N LEU A 99 10.60 -13.64 9.44
CA LEU A 99 9.23 -14.05 9.12
C LEU A 99 9.05 -15.55 9.26
N VAL A 100 7.98 -15.94 9.93
CA VAL A 100 7.58 -17.34 10.06
C VAL A 100 6.34 -17.61 9.19
N ALA A 101 6.25 -18.79 8.63
CA ALA A 101 5.13 -19.22 7.81
C ALA A 101 3.78 -19.00 8.51
N GLY A 102 2.85 -18.40 7.80
CA GLY A 102 1.53 -18.04 8.32
C GLY A 102 1.45 -16.65 8.93
N ALA A 103 2.56 -15.94 9.11
CA ALA A 103 2.51 -14.51 9.41
C ALA A 103 1.84 -13.73 8.25
N PRO A 104 1.05 -12.68 8.56
CA PRO A 104 0.31 -11.93 7.54
C PRO A 104 1.21 -11.40 6.42
N SER A 105 2.40 -10.92 6.77
CA SER A 105 3.35 -10.32 5.82
C SER A 105 4.23 -11.33 5.09
N ALA A 106 4.17 -12.63 5.43
CA ALA A 106 5.05 -13.67 4.86
C ALA A 106 4.76 -13.99 3.38
N ASN A 107 3.66 -13.51 2.80
CA ASN A 107 3.27 -13.72 1.39
C ASN A 107 3.22 -15.21 0.98
N GLY A 108 2.97 -16.10 1.96
CA GLY A 108 2.99 -17.55 1.79
C GLY A 108 4.38 -18.17 1.91
N TYR A 109 5.39 -17.40 2.28
CA TYR A 109 6.76 -17.84 2.57
C TYR A 109 7.08 -17.71 4.07
N GLY A 110 8.33 -17.43 4.43
CA GLY A 110 8.82 -17.40 5.80
C GLY A 110 9.35 -18.75 6.25
N LEU A 111 10.11 -18.78 7.35
CA LEU A 111 10.63 -20.00 7.98
C LEU A 111 9.49 -20.98 8.27
N ARG A 112 9.67 -22.25 7.99
CA ARG A 112 8.61 -23.28 8.07
C ARG A 112 7.95 -23.39 9.45
N ASP A 113 8.72 -23.15 10.50
CA ASP A 113 8.26 -23.20 11.89
C ASP A 113 9.03 -22.17 12.75
N ALA A 114 8.56 -21.97 13.97
CA ALA A 114 9.14 -21.05 14.94
C ALA A 114 10.03 -21.75 15.98
N SER A 115 10.41 -23.03 15.76
CA SER A 115 11.21 -23.80 16.71
C SER A 115 12.57 -23.17 16.94
N GLN A 116 13.12 -23.37 18.13
CA GLN A 116 14.48 -22.94 18.48
C GLN A 116 15.52 -23.44 17.49
N GLN A 117 15.41 -24.68 17.00
CA GLN A 117 16.32 -25.25 16.02
C GLN A 117 16.27 -24.49 14.68
N THR A 118 15.07 -24.20 14.18
CA THR A 118 14.87 -23.45 12.92
C THR A 118 15.41 -22.04 13.04
N LEU A 119 15.07 -21.32 14.12
CA LEU A 119 15.57 -19.95 14.34
C LEU A 119 17.08 -19.92 14.59
N ALA A 120 17.64 -20.85 15.37
CA ALA A 120 19.07 -20.94 15.59
C ALA A 120 19.85 -21.16 14.28
N ARG A 121 19.31 -22.00 13.37
CA ARG A 121 19.90 -22.24 12.06
C ARG A 121 19.80 -21.02 11.16
N ALA A 122 18.66 -20.34 11.16
CA ALA A 122 18.45 -19.13 10.35
C ALA A 122 19.27 -17.93 10.84
N LEU A 123 19.61 -17.89 12.14
CA LEU A 123 20.42 -16.85 12.78
C LEU A 123 21.85 -17.33 13.11
N ASP A 124 22.32 -18.42 12.48
CA ASP A 124 23.70 -18.89 12.69
C ASP A 124 24.69 -17.80 12.25
N ASN A 125 25.72 -17.55 13.10
CA ASN A 125 26.69 -16.46 12.90
C ASN A 125 26.10 -15.03 12.81
N VAL A 126 24.81 -14.83 13.06
CA VAL A 126 24.23 -13.49 13.25
C VAL A 126 24.45 -13.06 14.70
N TRP A 127 25.09 -11.90 14.89
CA TRP A 127 25.33 -11.31 16.21
C TRP A 127 24.08 -10.56 16.68
N ILE A 128 23.16 -11.30 17.31
CA ILE A 128 21.82 -10.82 17.68
C ILE A 128 21.83 -9.72 18.76
N ASP A 129 22.97 -9.47 19.40
CA ASP A 129 23.21 -8.37 20.34
C ASP A 129 23.71 -7.07 19.67
N THR A 130 23.94 -7.10 18.35
CA THR A 130 24.40 -5.94 17.58
C THR A 130 23.50 -5.63 16.39
N VAL A 131 22.58 -6.53 16.04
CA VAL A 131 21.66 -6.43 14.91
C VAL A 131 20.25 -6.22 15.42
N ALA A 132 19.56 -5.19 14.93
CA ALA A 132 18.16 -4.99 15.25
C ALA A 132 17.32 -6.15 14.69
N LEU A 133 16.48 -6.76 15.51
CA LEU A 133 15.58 -7.84 15.09
C LEU A 133 14.12 -7.46 15.29
N ARG A 134 13.27 -7.89 14.37
CA ARG A 134 11.82 -7.92 14.53
C ARG A 134 11.31 -9.31 14.16
N LEU A 135 10.59 -9.96 15.07
CA LEU A 135 9.88 -11.20 14.75
C LEU A 135 8.52 -10.87 14.14
N ASP A 136 8.15 -11.61 13.11
CA ASP A 136 6.83 -11.59 12.47
C ASP A 136 6.40 -13.06 12.31
N ALA A 137 5.77 -13.60 13.35
CA ALA A 137 5.47 -15.02 13.45
C ALA A 137 3.94 -15.32 13.48
N GLY A 138 3.09 -14.28 13.43
CA GLY A 138 1.64 -14.43 13.41
C GLY A 138 1.14 -15.25 14.61
N SER A 139 0.41 -16.33 14.38
CA SER A 139 -0.11 -17.18 15.47
C SER A 139 0.95 -17.91 16.29
N ARG A 140 2.20 -17.95 15.82
CA ARG A 140 3.34 -18.56 16.50
C ARG A 140 4.25 -17.54 17.20
N ASP A 141 3.75 -16.33 17.47
CA ASP A 141 4.51 -15.23 18.03
C ASP A 141 5.16 -15.56 19.38
N LEU A 142 4.42 -16.21 20.29
CA LEU A 142 4.95 -16.62 21.60
C LEU A 142 6.01 -17.72 21.46
N GLU A 143 5.79 -18.73 20.62
CA GLU A 143 6.77 -19.79 20.32
C GLU A 143 8.08 -19.20 19.77
N ALA A 144 7.97 -18.28 18.82
CA ALA A 144 9.13 -17.60 18.23
C ALA A 144 9.89 -16.74 19.27
N ALA A 145 9.16 -16.04 20.13
CA ALA A 145 9.75 -15.21 21.19
C ALA A 145 10.47 -16.07 22.25
N GLU A 146 9.87 -17.18 22.68
CA GLU A 146 10.47 -18.15 23.58
C GLU A 146 11.75 -18.77 22.98
N ALA A 147 11.67 -19.18 21.71
CA ALA A 147 12.81 -19.76 20.99
C ALA A 147 13.96 -18.74 20.84
N LEU A 148 13.69 -17.48 20.48
CA LEU A 148 14.74 -16.46 20.35
C LEU A 148 15.40 -16.13 21.69
N THR A 149 14.62 -16.04 22.75
CA THR A 149 15.17 -15.80 24.10
C THR A 149 15.97 -17.00 24.63
N ALA A 150 15.61 -18.22 24.27
CA ALA A 150 16.39 -19.43 24.56
C ALA A 150 17.74 -19.42 23.82
N ILE A 151 17.74 -19.02 22.52
CA ILE A 151 18.97 -18.85 21.74
C ILE A 151 19.90 -17.81 22.37
N ALA A 152 19.35 -16.67 22.83
CA ALA A 152 20.15 -15.66 23.54
C ALA A 152 20.79 -16.21 24.81
N ALA A 153 20.04 -17.00 25.59
CA ALA A 153 20.55 -17.66 26.80
C ALA A 153 21.67 -18.70 26.50
N GLU A 154 21.49 -19.53 25.47
CA GLU A 154 22.51 -20.49 25.03
C GLU A 154 23.81 -19.80 24.59
N ARG A 155 23.66 -18.67 23.84
CA ARG A 155 24.79 -17.84 23.41
C ARG A 155 25.37 -16.98 24.53
N LYS A 156 24.81 -17.03 25.74
CA LYS A 156 25.19 -16.21 26.90
C LYS A 156 25.14 -14.70 26.63
N ILE A 157 24.17 -14.28 25.86
CA ILE A 157 23.94 -12.88 25.53
C ILE A 157 23.06 -12.25 26.61
N ASP A 158 23.48 -11.09 27.12
CA ASP A 158 22.71 -10.29 28.06
C ASP A 158 21.44 -9.75 27.38
N LEU A 159 20.26 -10.02 27.96
CA LEU A 159 18.98 -9.57 27.47
C LEU A 159 18.87 -8.03 27.37
N ALA A 160 19.65 -7.30 28.18
CA ALA A 160 19.71 -5.84 28.16
C ALA A 160 20.42 -5.26 26.91
N LYS A 161 21.12 -6.08 26.14
CA LYS A 161 21.81 -5.66 24.91
C LYS A 161 21.02 -5.94 23.65
N LEU A 162 19.85 -6.59 23.77
CA LEU A 162 19.07 -7.02 22.63
C LEU A 162 18.18 -5.86 22.11
N ASP A 163 18.44 -5.40 20.88
CA ASP A 163 17.54 -4.51 20.13
C ASP A 163 16.52 -5.34 19.36
N ILE A 164 15.55 -5.90 20.07
CA ILE A 164 14.57 -6.84 19.50
C ILE A 164 13.14 -6.39 19.78
N ALA A 165 12.32 -6.37 18.71
CA ALA A 165 10.88 -6.41 18.81
C ALA A 165 10.41 -7.86 18.67
N LEU A 166 9.90 -8.46 19.75
CA LEU A 166 9.48 -9.87 19.78
C LEU A 166 8.20 -10.15 18.99
N GLY A 167 7.48 -9.10 18.58
CA GLY A 167 6.35 -9.24 17.68
C GLY A 167 5.12 -9.93 18.26
N LEU A 168 4.94 -9.92 19.60
CA LEU A 168 3.74 -10.47 20.23
C LEU A 168 2.53 -9.63 19.82
N ASP A 169 1.65 -10.18 18.97
CA ASP A 169 0.47 -9.49 18.43
C ASP A 169 -0.72 -10.44 18.23
N PRO A 170 -1.39 -10.87 19.32
CA PRO A 170 -2.57 -11.73 19.21
C PRO A 170 -3.75 -11.02 18.56
N LEU A 171 -3.88 -9.69 18.66
CA LEU A 171 -4.95 -8.93 18.02
C LEU A 171 -4.74 -8.82 16.51
N GLY A 172 -3.50 -8.64 16.04
CA GLY A 172 -3.16 -8.70 14.63
C GLY A 172 -3.41 -10.10 14.02
N THR A 173 -3.14 -11.16 14.80
CA THR A 173 -3.50 -12.53 14.42
C THR A 173 -5.02 -12.69 14.28
N LEU A 174 -5.81 -12.21 15.25
CA LEU A 174 -7.26 -12.22 15.18
C LEU A 174 -7.77 -11.41 13.98
N ALA A 175 -7.24 -10.22 13.77
CA ALA A 175 -7.62 -9.35 12.66
C ALA A 175 -7.40 -10.01 11.29
N THR A 176 -6.27 -10.70 11.09
CA THR A 176 -5.86 -11.25 9.80
C THR A 176 -6.30 -12.69 9.55
N ARG A 177 -6.43 -13.49 10.61
CA ARG A 177 -6.81 -14.90 10.52
C ARG A 177 -8.27 -15.14 10.91
N GLY A 178 -8.87 -14.20 11.65
CA GLY A 178 -10.20 -14.39 12.26
C GLY A 178 -10.22 -15.50 13.33
N LEU A 179 -9.07 -15.97 13.78
CA LEU A 179 -8.93 -17.16 14.61
C LEU A 179 -7.92 -16.92 15.74
N LEU A 180 -8.23 -17.37 16.96
CA LEU A 180 -7.28 -17.48 18.07
C LEU A 180 -7.47 -18.82 18.81
N ASP A 181 -6.40 -19.31 19.43
CA ASP A 181 -6.34 -20.51 20.28
C ASP A 181 -6.93 -20.30 21.69
N ALA A 182 -7.30 -19.08 22.02
CA ALA A 182 -7.91 -18.66 23.28
C ALA A 182 -8.83 -17.45 23.06
N THR A 183 -9.52 -17.00 24.12
CA THR A 183 -10.17 -15.67 24.08
C THR A 183 -9.12 -14.59 23.91
N PRO A 184 -9.43 -13.45 23.26
CA PRO A 184 -8.46 -12.37 23.09
C PRO A 184 -7.80 -11.93 24.40
N LYS A 185 -8.60 -11.79 25.47
CA LYS A 185 -8.11 -11.46 26.82
C LYS A 185 -7.07 -12.49 27.30
N ALA A 186 -7.39 -13.78 27.27
CA ALA A 186 -6.47 -14.84 27.73
C ALA A 186 -5.20 -14.91 26.85
N ALA A 187 -5.32 -14.68 25.55
CA ALA A 187 -4.19 -14.65 24.63
C ALA A 187 -3.23 -13.49 24.95
N ILE A 188 -3.77 -12.30 25.23
CA ILE A 188 -2.99 -11.12 25.63
C ILE A 188 -2.35 -11.33 26.99
N GLU A 189 -3.11 -11.79 28.01
CA GLU A 189 -2.61 -12.03 29.36
C GLU A 189 -1.44 -13.03 29.40
N ARG A 190 -1.52 -14.11 28.61
CA ARG A 190 -0.44 -15.10 28.52
C ARG A 190 0.86 -14.46 28.02
N ARG A 191 0.78 -13.61 26.98
CA ARG A 191 1.92 -12.89 26.41
C ARG A 191 2.45 -11.80 27.33
N ALA A 192 1.55 -11.12 28.06
CA ALA A 192 1.93 -10.10 29.03
C ALA A 192 2.70 -10.69 30.23
N LYS A 193 2.31 -11.88 30.71
CA LYS A 193 3.05 -12.61 31.74
C LYS A 193 4.44 -12.99 31.28
N PHE A 194 4.58 -13.52 30.07
CA PHE A 194 5.87 -13.83 29.46
C PHE A 194 6.75 -12.58 29.33
N ALA A 195 6.21 -11.48 28.80
CA ALA A 195 6.92 -10.21 28.66
C ALA A 195 7.37 -9.65 30.03
N ALA A 196 6.49 -9.68 31.03
CA ALA A 196 6.81 -9.22 32.38
C ALA A 196 7.93 -10.05 33.03
N ASP A 197 7.99 -11.36 32.78
CA ASP A 197 9.09 -12.19 33.21
C ASP A 197 10.40 -11.83 32.51
N LEU A 198 10.38 -11.61 31.24
CA LEU A 198 11.56 -11.16 30.49
C LEU A 198 12.11 -9.82 31.01
N VAL A 199 11.22 -8.85 31.28
CA VAL A 199 11.61 -7.54 31.85
C VAL A 199 12.29 -7.73 33.22
N ARG A 200 11.74 -8.59 34.09
CA ARG A 200 12.38 -8.91 35.40
C ARG A 200 13.77 -9.55 35.24
N ARG A 201 14.00 -10.21 34.10
CA ARG A 201 15.30 -10.83 33.76
C ARG A 201 16.23 -9.84 33.00
N GLY A 202 15.84 -8.56 32.86
CA GLY A 202 16.65 -7.50 32.28
C GLY A 202 16.41 -7.24 30.81
N PHE A 203 15.39 -7.80 30.17
CA PHE A 203 15.06 -7.51 28.76
C PHE A 203 14.70 -6.05 28.56
N SER A 204 15.38 -5.38 27.63
CA SER A 204 15.21 -3.96 27.31
C SER A 204 14.56 -3.69 25.95
N GLY A 205 14.33 -4.73 25.14
CA GLY A 205 13.63 -4.63 23.87
C GLY A 205 12.12 -4.44 24.00
N GLN A 206 11.39 -4.58 22.92
CA GLN A 206 9.92 -4.48 22.89
C GLN A 206 9.30 -5.87 22.75
N ALA A 207 8.42 -6.21 23.67
CA ALA A 207 7.73 -7.51 23.62
C ALA A 207 6.53 -7.46 22.67
N PHE A 208 5.67 -6.46 22.79
CA PHE A 208 4.47 -6.33 21.97
C PHE A 208 4.68 -5.46 20.73
N LEU A 209 3.98 -5.83 19.66
CA LEU A 209 3.93 -5.07 18.41
C LEU A 209 2.48 -4.67 18.11
N ALA A 210 2.20 -3.38 18.12
CA ALA A 210 0.95 -2.85 17.57
C ALA A 210 1.10 -2.73 16.05
N ASP A 211 0.82 -3.83 15.35
CA ASP A 211 0.93 -3.92 13.89
C ASP A 211 -0.35 -3.43 13.21
N ALA A 212 -0.30 -2.28 12.57
CA ALA A 212 -1.44 -1.69 11.89
C ALA A 212 -1.53 -2.05 10.39
N ARG A 213 -0.56 -2.80 9.84
CA ARG A 213 -0.58 -3.25 8.43
C ARG A 213 -1.87 -4.00 8.06
N PRO A 214 -2.49 -4.81 8.93
CA PRO A 214 -3.76 -5.48 8.60
C PRO A 214 -4.88 -4.54 8.17
N ILE A 215 -4.98 -3.37 8.77
CA ILE A 215 -5.99 -2.36 8.40
C ILE A 215 -5.68 -1.78 7.01
N HIS A 216 -4.44 -1.41 6.78
CA HIS A 216 -3.97 -0.86 5.52
C HIS A 216 -4.15 -1.85 4.36
N ASP A 217 -3.68 -3.09 4.56
CA ASP A 217 -3.74 -4.16 3.57
C ASP A 217 -5.17 -4.60 3.25
N ALA A 218 -6.12 -4.39 4.18
CA ALA A 218 -7.54 -4.61 3.96
C ALA A 218 -8.26 -3.45 3.25
N GLY A 219 -7.54 -2.41 2.83
CA GLY A 219 -8.10 -1.25 2.13
C GLY A 219 -8.57 -0.12 3.04
N GLY A 220 -8.28 -0.18 4.34
CA GLY A 220 -8.62 0.86 5.31
C GLY A 220 -7.93 2.20 5.05
N SER A 221 -8.40 3.24 5.74
CA SER A 221 -7.83 4.57 5.72
C SER A 221 -6.71 4.74 6.75
N GLU A 222 -5.99 5.84 6.63
CA GLU A 222 -4.87 6.17 7.51
C GLU A 222 -5.34 6.49 8.94
N ALA A 223 -6.51 7.10 9.10
CA ALA A 223 -7.11 7.32 10.43
C ALA A 223 -7.55 6.00 11.08
N GLN A 224 -8.06 5.05 10.29
CA GLN A 224 -8.40 3.70 10.77
C GLN A 224 -7.16 2.92 11.18
N GLU A 225 -6.07 3.01 10.40
CA GLU A 225 -4.78 2.39 10.70
C GLU A 225 -4.23 2.91 12.05
N LEU A 226 -4.20 4.22 12.24
CA LEU A 226 -3.75 4.85 13.47
C LEU A 226 -4.63 4.49 14.69
N ALA A 227 -5.95 4.56 14.55
CA ALA A 227 -6.88 4.25 15.63
C ALA A 227 -6.75 2.79 16.11
N TYR A 228 -6.58 1.86 15.17
CA TYR A 228 -6.34 0.45 15.46
C TYR A 228 -5.02 0.24 16.19
N ALA A 229 -3.91 0.83 15.70
CA ALA A 229 -2.61 0.75 16.35
C ALA A 229 -2.64 1.22 17.79
N LEU A 230 -3.29 2.38 18.04
CA LEU A 230 -3.44 2.93 19.39
C LEU A 230 -4.27 2.02 20.31
N ALA A 231 -5.37 1.48 19.82
CA ALA A 231 -6.24 0.61 20.60
C ALA A 231 -5.56 -0.73 20.94
N CYS A 232 -4.81 -1.32 20.01
CA CYS A 232 -4.01 -2.50 20.27
C CYS A 232 -2.90 -2.22 21.30
N ALA A 233 -2.15 -1.14 21.11
CA ALA A 233 -1.09 -0.73 22.02
C ALA A 233 -1.62 -0.49 23.44
N LEU A 234 -2.75 0.17 23.59
CA LEU A 234 -3.38 0.42 24.89
C LEU A 234 -3.87 -0.88 25.55
N ALA A 235 -4.43 -1.81 24.77
CA ALA A 235 -4.81 -3.14 25.29
C ALA A 235 -3.60 -3.92 25.82
N TYR A 236 -2.48 -3.88 25.11
CA TYR A 236 -1.22 -4.52 25.53
C TYR A 236 -0.62 -3.82 26.76
N TRP A 237 -0.64 -2.49 26.79
CA TRP A 237 -0.14 -1.73 27.95
C TRP A 237 -0.89 -2.07 29.24
N ARG A 238 -2.24 -2.07 29.20
CA ARG A 238 -3.08 -2.49 30.33
C ARG A 238 -2.79 -3.92 30.80
N ALA A 239 -2.54 -4.83 29.88
CA ALA A 239 -2.22 -6.22 30.21
C ALA A 239 -0.84 -6.37 30.85
N LEU A 240 0.15 -5.59 30.42
CA LEU A 240 1.49 -5.54 31.01
C LEU A 240 1.45 -4.96 32.44
N GLU A 241 0.68 -3.91 32.66
CA GLU A 241 0.43 -3.36 34.00
C GLU A 241 -0.24 -4.42 34.91
N ALA A 242 -1.28 -5.08 34.41
CA ALA A 242 -1.96 -6.16 35.14
C ALA A 242 -1.03 -7.37 35.42
N ALA A 243 0.03 -7.59 34.62
CA ALA A 243 1.07 -8.55 34.84
C ALA A 243 2.15 -8.11 35.85
N GLY A 244 1.99 -6.91 36.43
CA GLY A 244 2.80 -6.36 37.51
C GLY A 244 3.98 -5.50 37.08
N LEU A 245 3.99 -4.98 35.86
CA LEU A 245 4.95 -3.98 35.46
C LEU A 245 4.47 -2.56 35.83
N ALA A 246 5.42 -1.71 36.26
CA ALA A 246 5.13 -0.28 36.41
C ALA A 246 4.77 0.33 35.04
N LEU A 247 3.89 1.34 35.03
CA LEU A 247 3.39 1.99 33.81
C LEU A 247 4.51 2.38 32.83
N ASP A 248 5.58 2.97 33.34
CA ASP A 248 6.72 3.40 32.52
C ASP A 248 7.48 2.20 31.88
N ALA A 249 7.72 1.15 32.66
CA ALA A 249 8.32 -0.08 32.14
C ALA A 249 7.39 -0.79 31.13
N ALA A 250 6.11 -0.81 31.39
CA ALA A 250 5.10 -1.44 30.52
C ALA A 250 5.00 -0.73 29.15
N ARG A 251 4.99 0.62 29.09
CA ARG A 251 4.99 1.34 27.81
C ARG A 251 6.23 1.09 26.99
N GLY A 252 7.39 0.91 27.64
CA GLY A 252 8.67 0.58 26.98
C GLY A 252 8.65 -0.78 26.26
N GLN A 253 7.67 -1.64 26.56
CA GLN A 253 7.53 -2.96 25.94
C GLN A 253 6.68 -2.93 24.65
N ILE A 254 6.30 -1.77 24.16
CA ILE A 254 5.41 -1.63 22.99
C ILE A 254 6.17 -0.99 21.83
N ALA A 255 6.15 -1.67 20.70
CA ALA A 255 6.57 -1.12 19.41
C ALA A 255 5.35 -0.93 18.49
N PHE A 256 5.47 -0.03 17.53
CA PHE A 256 4.48 0.20 16.49
C PHE A 256 5.03 -0.16 15.12
N LEU A 257 4.17 -0.65 14.24
CA LEU A 257 4.49 -0.92 12.86
C LEU A 257 3.38 -0.40 11.95
N LEU A 258 3.72 0.55 11.08
CA LEU A 258 2.80 1.14 10.11
C LEU A 258 3.20 0.79 8.67
N SER A 259 2.20 0.75 7.80
CA SER A 259 2.43 0.70 6.35
C SER A 259 2.90 2.06 5.84
N ALA A 260 3.89 2.06 4.94
CA ALA A 260 4.31 3.25 4.21
C ALA A 260 3.84 3.15 2.75
N ASP A 261 2.91 4.03 2.35
CA ASP A 261 2.31 4.03 1.02
C ASP A 261 2.96 5.10 0.12
N ALA A 262 2.70 5.02 -1.18
CA ALA A 262 3.18 5.97 -2.18
C ALA A 262 2.52 7.36 -2.10
N ASP A 263 1.43 7.52 -1.33
CA ASP A 263 0.93 8.86 -0.96
C ASP A 263 1.88 9.49 0.06
N GLN A 264 2.85 10.25 -0.47
CA GLN A 264 3.94 10.84 0.29
C GLN A 264 3.46 11.72 1.45
N PHE A 265 2.55 12.64 1.18
CA PHE A 265 2.13 13.63 2.19
C PHE A 265 1.30 12.98 3.29
N LEU A 266 0.38 12.12 2.90
CA LEU A 266 -0.48 11.42 3.85
C LEU A 266 0.33 10.41 4.69
N THR A 267 1.27 9.70 4.09
CA THR A 267 2.19 8.81 4.81
C THR A 267 3.06 9.58 5.80
N THR A 268 3.70 10.70 5.39
CA THR A 268 4.48 11.54 6.31
C THR A 268 3.64 12.04 7.48
N ALA A 269 2.42 12.53 7.20
CA ALA A 269 1.48 13.00 8.23
C ALA A 269 1.06 11.88 9.18
N LYS A 270 0.87 10.65 8.70
CA LYS A 270 0.50 9.48 9.48
C LYS A 270 1.56 9.12 10.54
N PHE A 271 2.83 9.04 10.15
CA PHE A 271 3.91 8.76 11.09
C PHE A 271 4.04 9.86 12.16
N ARG A 272 3.94 11.12 11.76
CA ARG A 272 3.92 12.26 12.70
C ARG A 272 2.70 12.22 13.63
N ALA A 273 1.53 11.91 13.10
CA ALA A 273 0.29 11.83 13.87
C ALA A 273 0.33 10.72 14.94
N LEU A 274 0.89 9.53 14.63
CA LEU A 274 1.01 8.44 15.62
C LEU A 274 1.81 8.89 16.85
N ARG A 275 2.96 9.53 16.66
CA ARG A 275 3.79 10.01 17.77
C ARG A 275 3.06 11.03 18.64
N LYS A 276 2.35 11.97 18.02
CA LYS A 276 1.52 12.95 18.76
C LYS A 276 0.38 12.29 19.55
N LEU A 277 -0.29 11.32 18.95
CA LEU A 277 -1.41 10.61 19.56
C LEU A 277 -0.95 9.72 20.71
N TRP A 278 0.15 9.00 20.54
CA TRP A 278 0.70 8.17 21.62
C TRP A 278 1.20 9.03 22.79
N ALA A 279 1.92 10.11 22.53
CA ALA A 279 2.31 11.07 23.55
C ALA A 279 1.08 11.59 24.35
N ARG A 280 -0.06 11.82 23.68
CA ARG A 280 -1.30 12.22 24.36
C ARG A 280 -1.86 11.12 25.26
N ILE A 281 -1.74 9.84 24.87
CA ILE A 281 -2.15 8.71 25.71
C ILE A 281 -1.23 8.62 26.95
N GLU A 282 0.08 8.78 26.77
CA GLU A 282 1.05 8.79 27.89
C GLU A 282 0.76 9.92 28.88
N GLU A 283 0.52 11.14 28.39
CA GLU A 283 0.12 12.28 29.24
C GLU A 283 -1.18 12.01 29.99
N ALA A 284 -2.20 11.46 29.31
CA ALA A 284 -3.49 11.13 29.94
C ALA A 284 -3.34 10.02 30.99
N SER A 285 -2.30 9.21 30.89
CA SER A 285 -1.94 8.18 31.86
C SER A 285 -1.01 8.68 32.99
N GLY A 286 -0.71 9.99 33.01
CA GLY A 286 0.11 10.62 34.04
C GLY A 286 1.61 10.48 33.83
N LEU A 287 2.04 10.11 32.62
CA LEU A 287 3.45 9.98 32.27
C LEU A 287 3.93 11.17 31.44
N THR A 288 5.22 11.47 31.51
CA THR A 288 5.88 12.33 30.56
C THR A 288 6.09 11.54 29.25
N PRO A 289 5.72 12.09 28.08
CA PRO A 289 5.95 11.43 26.80
C PRO A 289 7.41 11.03 26.59
N ALA A 290 7.62 9.81 26.08
CA ALA A 290 8.94 9.29 25.77
C ALA A 290 9.06 8.89 24.28
N SER A 291 10.29 8.63 23.86
CA SER A 291 10.52 8.07 22.54
C SER A 291 9.93 6.67 22.44
N ILE A 292 9.25 6.39 21.35
CA ILE A 292 8.68 5.08 21.00
C ILE A 292 9.44 4.48 19.84
N ARG A 293 9.49 3.15 19.76
CA ARG A 293 9.92 2.45 18.55
C ARG A 293 8.78 2.45 17.55
N LEU A 294 9.02 3.08 16.40
CA LEU A 294 8.07 3.18 15.30
C LEU A 294 8.71 2.66 14.02
N ASP A 295 8.39 1.45 13.66
CA ASP A 295 8.87 0.79 12.45
C ASP A 295 7.92 1.04 11.27
N ALA A 296 8.47 0.98 10.06
CA ALA A 296 7.73 1.08 8.81
C ALA A 296 8.01 -0.13 7.92
N GLU A 297 6.99 -0.58 7.18
CA GLU A 297 7.17 -1.46 6.03
C GLU A 297 6.46 -0.83 4.83
N THR A 298 7.10 -0.82 3.65
CA THR A 298 6.44 -0.29 2.44
C THR A 298 5.21 -1.12 2.11
N ALA A 299 4.12 -0.45 1.71
CA ALA A 299 2.79 -1.04 1.68
C ALA A 299 2.65 -2.17 0.65
N TRP A 300 2.11 -3.32 1.08
CA TRP A 300 1.72 -4.41 0.20
C TRP A 300 0.63 -3.98 -0.79
N ARG A 301 -0.35 -3.22 -0.32
CA ARG A 301 -1.51 -2.76 -1.07
C ARG A 301 -1.15 -2.06 -2.39
N MET A 302 -0.04 -1.31 -2.44
CA MET A 302 0.39 -0.56 -3.62
C MET A 302 1.20 -1.38 -4.63
N THR A 303 1.61 -2.62 -4.28
CA THR A 303 2.47 -3.43 -5.14
C THR A 303 1.71 -4.01 -6.34
N THR A 304 2.42 -4.15 -7.46
CA THR A 304 1.87 -4.71 -8.70
C THR A 304 2.70 -5.90 -9.19
N GLN A 305 2.04 -6.89 -9.80
CA GLN A 305 2.70 -7.99 -10.51
C GLN A 305 3.10 -7.56 -11.92
N ARG A 306 2.30 -6.67 -12.52
CA ARG A 306 2.55 -6.13 -13.86
C ARG A 306 3.46 -4.93 -13.77
N GLU A 307 4.45 -4.89 -14.67
CA GLU A 307 5.54 -3.91 -14.66
C GLU A 307 6.15 -3.73 -13.26
N PRO A 308 6.64 -4.80 -12.62
CA PRO A 308 7.08 -4.76 -11.23
C PRO A 308 8.24 -3.76 -10.99
N SER A 309 8.96 -3.35 -12.03
CA SER A 309 9.96 -2.27 -11.94
C SER A 309 9.35 -0.93 -11.48
N VAL A 310 8.06 -0.67 -11.75
CA VAL A 310 7.37 0.53 -11.26
C VAL A 310 7.24 0.52 -9.73
N ASN A 311 7.27 -0.67 -9.09
CA ASN A 311 7.29 -0.77 -7.64
C ASN A 311 8.53 -0.13 -7.01
N TRP A 312 9.68 -0.02 -7.74
CA TRP A 312 10.84 0.72 -7.25
C TRP A 312 10.51 2.17 -6.95
N LEU A 313 9.78 2.82 -7.84
CA LEU A 313 9.37 4.22 -7.66
C LEU A 313 8.41 4.35 -6.47
N ARG A 314 7.42 3.45 -6.37
CA ARG A 314 6.47 3.44 -5.25
C ARG A 314 7.16 3.25 -3.91
N THR A 315 8.04 2.25 -3.81
CA THR A 315 8.76 1.96 -2.57
C THR A 315 9.80 3.02 -2.22
N THR A 316 10.37 3.72 -3.20
CA THR A 316 11.24 4.87 -2.96
C THR A 316 10.48 6.02 -2.30
N ILE A 317 9.31 6.40 -2.85
CA ILE A 317 8.48 7.46 -2.28
C ILE A 317 7.98 7.06 -0.88
N ALA A 318 7.54 5.82 -0.71
CA ALA A 318 7.09 5.31 0.57
C ALA A 318 8.21 5.32 1.64
N SER A 319 9.41 4.88 1.27
CA SER A 319 10.60 4.92 2.14
C SER A 319 10.99 6.34 2.53
N PHE A 320 10.96 7.27 1.57
CA PHE A 320 11.18 8.69 1.82
C PHE A 320 10.16 9.23 2.83
N ALA A 321 8.88 8.97 2.60
CA ALA A 321 7.80 9.46 3.44
C ALA A 321 7.87 8.90 4.88
N ALA A 322 8.15 7.60 5.03
CA ALA A 322 8.35 6.97 6.34
C ALA A 322 9.56 7.54 7.07
N GLY A 323 10.71 7.61 6.37
CA GLY A 323 11.96 8.11 6.93
C GLY A 323 11.88 9.57 7.38
N THR A 324 11.31 10.46 6.56
CA THR A 324 11.10 11.88 6.88
C THR A 324 9.96 12.09 7.88
N GLY A 325 8.95 11.19 7.90
CA GLY A 325 7.86 11.17 8.88
C GLY A 325 8.27 10.69 10.27
N GLY A 326 9.50 10.18 10.43
CA GLY A 326 10.06 9.82 11.73
C GLY A 326 10.04 8.34 12.07
N ALA A 327 9.95 7.42 11.10
CA ALA A 327 10.15 5.98 11.35
C ALA A 327 11.57 5.69 11.84
N ASP A 328 11.72 4.81 12.85
CA ASP A 328 13.03 4.42 13.37
C ASP A 328 13.69 3.37 12.48
N ASN A 329 12.91 2.45 11.95
CA ASN A 329 13.35 1.41 11.01
C ASN A 329 12.43 1.38 9.79
N VAL A 330 13.00 1.09 8.63
CA VAL A 330 12.23 0.94 7.37
C VAL A 330 12.56 -0.37 6.71
N THR A 331 11.53 -1.18 6.48
CA THR A 331 11.59 -2.41 5.70
C THR A 331 11.02 -2.12 4.30
N VAL A 332 11.86 -2.21 3.27
CA VAL A 332 11.44 -2.00 1.89
C VAL A 332 11.08 -3.34 1.27
N LEU A 333 9.84 -3.50 0.82
CA LEU A 333 9.43 -4.67 0.04
C LEU A 333 10.17 -4.67 -1.31
N PRO A 334 10.83 -5.77 -1.67
CA PRO A 334 11.42 -5.92 -3.00
C PRO A 334 10.36 -5.75 -4.10
N HIS A 335 10.73 -5.20 -5.24
CA HIS A 335 9.81 -4.92 -6.35
C HIS A 335 9.09 -6.17 -6.87
N THR A 336 9.67 -7.35 -6.67
CA THR A 336 9.11 -8.65 -7.05
C THR A 336 8.25 -9.29 -5.95
N ALA A 337 8.03 -8.63 -4.81
CA ALA A 337 7.33 -9.22 -3.67
C ALA A 337 5.92 -9.76 -4.01
N ALA A 338 5.22 -9.13 -4.97
CA ALA A 338 3.92 -9.60 -5.45
C ALA A 338 4.00 -10.83 -6.38
N LEU A 339 5.19 -11.12 -6.94
CA LEU A 339 5.43 -12.26 -7.83
C LEU A 339 5.89 -13.50 -7.07
N GLY A 340 6.71 -13.33 -6.02
CA GLY A 340 7.26 -14.44 -5.26
C GLY A 340 8.46 -14.05 -4.42
N LEU A 341 9.26 -15.03 -3.99
CA LEU A 341 10.47 -14.77 -3.23
C LEU A 341 11.48 -13.98 -4.07
N PRO A 342 11.99 -12.85 -3.53
CA PRO A 342 12.94 -12.02 -4.25
C PRO A 342 14.31 -12.70 -4.37
N ASP A 343 14.95 -12.52 -5.51
CA ASP A 343 16.33 -12.88 -5.70
C ASP A 343 17.29 -11.85 -5.06
N ARG A 344 18.59 -12.11 -5.13
CA ARG A 344 19.62 -11.20 -4.59
C ARG A 344 19.57 -9.80 -5.19
N PHE A 345 19.22 -9.69 -6.48
CA PHE A 345 19.11 -8.40 -7.14
C PHE A 345 17.96 -7.57 -6.58
N ALA A 346 16.78 -8.17 -6.46
CA ALA A 346 15.61 -7.50 -5.91
C ALA A 346 15.81 -7.06 -4.44
N ARG A 347 16.46 -7.90 -3.62
CA ARG A 347 16.85 -7.59 -2.22
C ARG A 347 17.85 -6.43 -2.17
N ARG A 348 18.87 -6.46 -3.03
CA ARG A 348 19.87 -5.38 -3.13
C ARG A 348 19.23 -4.05 -3.49
N VAL A 349 18.34 -4.01 -4.48
CA VAL A 349 17.66 -2.77 -4.88
C VAL A 349 16.81 -2.23 -3.73
N ALA A 350 16.04 -3.08 -3.04
CA ALA A 350 15.23 -2.67 -1.90
C ALA A 350 16.09 -2.00 -0.80
N ARG A 351 17.26 -2.56 -0.50
CA ARG A 351 18.21 -1.99 0.47
C ARG A 351 18.82 -0.67 -0.02
N ASN A 352 19.22 -0.61 -1.29
CA ASN A 352 19.85 0.57 -1.87
C ASN A 352 18.92 1.79 -1.94
N ILE A 353 17.60 1.62 -2.01
CA ILE A 353 16.64 2.71 -1.91
C ILE A 353 16.87 3.52 -0.63
N ALA A 354 17.01 2.85 0.50
CA ALA A 354 17.25 3.53 1.77
C ALA A 354 18.62 4.22 1.81
N PHE A 355 19.66 3.61 1.23
CA PHE A 355 21.00 4.21 1.19
C PHE A 355 21.03 5.46 0.31
N ILE A 356 20.43 5.44 -0.88
CA ILE A 356 20.32 6.63 -1.73
C ILE A 356 19.66 7.78 -0.97
N LEU A 357 18.56 7.51 -0.27
CA LEU A 357 17.84 8.52 0.50
C LEU A 357 18.70 9.08 1.66
N MET A 358 19.48 8.24 2.34
CA MET A 358 20.28 8.66 3.47
C MET A 358 21.65 9.20 3.06
N ASP A 359 22.38 8.52 2.17
CA ASP A 359 23.79 8.81 1.92
C ASP A 359 24.01 9.81 0.77
N GLU A 360 23.13 9.79 -0.23
CA GLU A 360 23.23 10.72 -1.36
C GLU A 360 22.28 11.91 -1.20
N SER A 361 21.00 11.65 -0.83
CA SER A 361 20.00 12.70 -0.65
C SER A 361 20.03 13.34 0.73
N ASN A 362 20.73 12.75 1.71
CA ASN A 362 20.96 13.29 3.06
C ASN A 362 19.68 13.63 3.85
N VAL A 363 18.54 13.03 3.54
CA VAL A 363 17.25 13.39 4.13
C VAL A 363 17.12 13.05 5.62
N HIS A 364 18.03 12.24 6.16
CA HIS A 364 18.06 11.87 7.58
C HIS A 364 18.66 12.96 8.49
N ARG A 365 19.41 13.93 7.93
CA ARG A 365 20.19 14.93 8.70
C ARG A 365 19.34 15.93 9.44
N VAL A 366 18.10 16.11 9.03
CA VAL A 366 17.15 17.02 9.67
C VAL A 366 16.07 16.22 10.36
N SER A 367 15.86 16.50 11.65
CA SER A 367 14.72 15.93 12.38
C SER A 367 13.44 16.62 11.96
N ASP A 368 12.40 15.83 11.64
CA ASP A 368 11.11 16.30 11.19
C ASP A 368 11.19 17.40 10.11
N PRO A 369 11.75 17.10 8.93
CA PRO A 369 11.93 18.10 7.87
C PRO A 369 10.60 18.65 7.34
N ALA A 370 9.49 18.04 7.70
CA ALA A 370 8.14 18.46 7.36
C ALA A 370 7.59 19.55 8.31
N ALA A 371 8.25 19.80 9.44
CA ALA A 371 7.82 20.82 10.40
C ALA A 371 7.78 22.22 9.75
N GLY A 372 6.66 22.92 9.93
CA GLY A 372 6.42 24.24 9.35
C GLY A 372 5.80 24.20 7.94
N SER A 373 5.75 23.05 7.27
CA SER A 373 4.95 22.90 6.04
C SER A 373 3.46 22.97 6.36
N GLY A 374 2.78 24.05 5.93
CA GLY A 374 1.36 24.24 6.24
C GLY A 374 0.47 23.08 5.82
N ALA A 375 0.75 22.48 4.66
CA ALA A 375 0.00 21.32 4.17
C ALA A 375 0.18 20.09 5.08
N ILE A 376 1.42 19.78 5.46
CA ILE A 376 1.69 18.59 6.30
C ILE A 376 1.26 18.81 7.74
N GLU A 377 1.39 20.03 8.28
CA GLU A 377 0.89 20.35 9.63
C GLU A 377 -0.63 20.24 9.72
N ASP A 378 -1.35 20.81 8.75
CA ASP A 378 -2.81 20.73 8.68
C ASP A 378 -3.28 19.27 8.53
N LEU A 379 -2.65 18.53 7.63
CA LEU A 379 -2.97 17.13 7.38
C LEU A 379 -2.66 16.26 8.61
N THR A 380 -1.51 16.47 9.28
CA THR A 380 -1.14 15.80 10.53
C THR A 380 -2.19 16.06 11.63
N ALA A 381 -2.62 17.31 11.80
CA ALA A 381 -3.58 17.68 12.82
C ALA A 381 -4.97 17.08 12.56
N LYS A 382 -5.46 17.20 11.32
CA LYS A 382 -6.76 16.65 10.90
C LYS A 382 -6.77 15.12 11.00
N LEU A 383 -5.69 14.46 10.55
CA LEU A 383 -5.56 13.02 10.63
C LEU A 383 -5.51 12.53 12.08
N ALA A 384 -4.76 13.22 12.94
CA ALA A 384 -4.73 12.91 14.37
C ALA A 384 -6.11 13.05 15.01
N ALA A 385 -6.86 14.12 14.69
CA ALA A 385 -8.22 14.30 15.21
C ALA A 385 -9.19 13.21 14.75
N ALA A 386 -9.13 12.82 13.46
CA ALA A 386 -9.96 11.75 12.91
C ALA A 386 -9.63 10.39 13.55
N ALA A 387 -8.34 10.08 13.66
CA ALA A 387 -7.87 8.85 14.31
C ALA A 387 -8.24 8.80 15.80
N TRP A 388 -8.12 9.93 16.51
CA TRP A 388 -8.51 10.01 17.91
C TRP A 388 -10.00 9.71 18.12
N LYS A 389 -10.85 10.26 17.26
CA LYS A 389 -12.29 9.99 17.31
C LYS A 389 -12.59 8.51 17.10
N LEU A 390 -11.97 7.88 16.10
CA LEU A 390 -12.14 6.44 15.83
C LEU A 390 -11.57 5.59 16.98
N PHE A 391 -10.44 5.97 17.55
CA PHE A 391 -9.87 5.33 18.74
C PHE A 391 -10.85 5.38 19.93
N GLN A 392 -11.48 6.53 20.19
CA GLN A 392 -12.50 6.65 21.23
C GLN A 392 -13.72 5.77 20.96
N GLU A 393 -14.14 5.61 19.70
CA GLU A 393 -15.23 4.69 19.33
C GLU A 393 -14.84 3.22 19.63
N ILE A 394 -13.60 2.83 19.32
CA ILE A 394 -13.07 1.48 19.60
C ILE A 394 -13.03 1.25 21.12
N GLU A 395 -12.53 2.21 21.89
CA GLU A 395 -12.47 2.11 23.36
C GLU A 395 -13.87 2.04 23.98
N ALA A 396 -14.82 2.83 23.48
CA ALA A 396 -16.22 2.80 23.94
C ALA A 396 -16.91 1.45 23.62
N ALA A 397 -16.45 0.73 22.61
CA ALA A 397 -16.93 -0.61 22.26
C ALA A 397 -16.28 -1.74 23.08
N GLY A 398 -15.44 -1.41 24.08
CA GLY A 398 -14.70 -2.38 24.92
C GLY A 398 -13.24 -2.58 24.51
N GLY A 399 -12.69 -1.71 23.67
CA GLY A 399 -11.32 -1.75 23.17
C GLY A 399 -11.15 -2.61 21.92
N ALA A 400 -9.90 -2.77 21.47
CA ALA A 400 -9.56 -3.43 20.20
C ALA A 400 -10.07 -4.89 20.13
N ALA A 401 -10.02 -5.63 21.23
CA ALA A 401 -10.46 -7.02 21.28
C ALA A 401 -11.97 -7.16 21.00
N ASP A 402 -12.80 -6.37 21.68
CA ASP A 402 -14.23 -6.41 21.54
C ASP A 402 -14.66 -5.81 20.19
N ALA A 403 -13.99 -4.76 19.72
CA ALA A 403 -14.25 -4.16 18.42
C ALA A 403 -13.92 -5.12 17.25
N LEU A 404 -12.90 -5.98 17.38
CA LEU A 404 -12.61 -7.05 16.41
C LEU A 404 -13.64 -8.18 16.49
N THR A 405 -14.03 -8.62 17.68
CA THR A 405 -14.97 -9.74 17.85
C THR A 405 -16.40 -9.39 17.47
N SER A 406 -16.81 -8.12 17.66
CA SER A 406 -18.08 -7.57 17.18
C SER A 406 -18.07 -7.14 15.71
N CYS A 407 -16.95 -7.31 15.02
CA CYS A 407 -16.73 -6.90 13.64
C CYS A 407 -16.92 -5.38 13.39
N LEU A 408 -16.76 -4.54 14.41
CA LEU A 408 -16.85 -3.07 14.26
C LEU A 408 -15.75 -2.56 13.34
N ILE A 409 -14.50 -3.00 13.57
CA ILE A 409 -13.32 -2.60 12.76
C ILE A 409 -13.49 -3.09 11.33
N GLN A 410 -13.88 -4.35 11.13
CA GLN A 410 -14.05 -4.95 9.81
C GLN A 410 -15.09 -4.20 8.96
N ARG A 411 -16.23 -3.83 9.54
CA ARG A 411 -17.27 -3.05 8.84
C ARG A 411 -16.76 -1.68 8.42
N LYS A 412 -16.08 -0.94 9.32
CA LYS A 412 -15.52 0.38 9.00
C LYS A 412 -14.46 0.31 7.88
N VAL A 413 -13.60 -0.69 7.93
CA VAL A 413 -12.59 -0.93 6.88
C VAL A 413 -13.25 -1.28 5.55
N ALA A 414 -14.31 -2.11 5.57
CA ALA A 414 -15.04 -2.51 4.36
C ALA A 414 -15.70 -1.32 3.65
N GLU A 415 -16.20 -0.33 4.37
CA GLU A 415 -16.75 0.90 3.79
C GLU A 415 -15.70 1.67 2.97
N ILE A 416 -14.50 1.86 3.54
CA ILE A 416 -13.39 2.55 2.85
C ILE A 416 -12.88 1.71 1.68
N ARG A 417 -12.71 0.41 1.87
CA ARG A 417 -12.31 -0.51 0.81
C ARG A 417 -13.23 -0.43 -0.40
N LYS A 418 -14.54 -0.44 -0.20
CA LYS A 418 -15.53 -0.29 -1.29
C LYS A 418 -15.34 1.01 -2.07
N ALA A 419 -15.06 2.12 -1.38
CA ALA A 419 -14.78 3.40 -2.04
C ALA A 419 -13.47 3.36 -2.85
N ARG A 420 -12.40 2.72 -2.33
CA ARG A 420 -11.16 2.52 -3.08
C ARG A 420 -11.36 1.66 -4.32
N GLU A 421 -12.05 0.54 -4.18
CA GLU A 421 -12.36 -0.36 -5.30
C GLU A 421 -13.11 0.39 -6.42
N ALA A 422 -14.07 1.24 -6.06
CA ALA A 422 -14.79 2.07 -7.03
C ALA A 422 -13.87 3.09 -7.71
N ASN A 423 -12.95 3.73 -6.96
CA ASN A 423 -11.99 4.68 -7.52
C ASN A 423 -10.96 3.99 -8.43
N VAL A 424 -10.48 2.80 -8.06
CA VAL A 424 -9.59 1.99 -8.91
C VAL A 424 -10.32 1.54 -10.18
N ALA A 425 -11.56 1.08 -10.07
CA ALA A 425 -12.36 0.63 -11.21
C ALA A 425 -12.64 1.74 -12.23
N THR A 426 -12.74 3.00 -11.79
CA THR A 426 -12.93 4.19 -12.64
C THR A 426 -11.62 4.91 -13.00
N ARG A 427 -10.46 4.37 -12.58
CA ARG A 427 -9.13 4.99 -12.71
C ARG A 427 -8.99 6.36 -12.04
N LYS A 428 -9.87 6.71 -11.13
CA LYS A 428 -9.67 7.89 -10.29
C LYS A 428 -8.42 7.72 -9.43
N ASP A 429 -8.20 6.49 -8.92
CA ASP A 429 -6.94 6.04 -8.33
C ASP A 429 -6.21 5.18 -9.38
N ALA A 430 -5.42 5.85 -10.22
CA ALA A 430 -4.69 5.21 -11.30
C ALA A 430 -3.48 4.41 -10.77
N LEU A 431 -3.21 3.28 -11.42
CA LEU A 431 -2.06 2.42 -11.12
C LEU A 431 -1.18 2.32 -12.38
N THR A 432 -0.10 3.09 -12.40
CA THR A 432 0.86 3.12 -13.51
C THR A 432 1.43 1.72 -13.78
N GLY A 433 1.47 1.34 -15.04
CA GLY A 433 1.90 0.00 -15.50
C GLY A 433 0.80 -1.07 -15.41
N THR A 434 -0.33 -0.77 -14.76
CA THR A 434 -1.43 -1.73 -14.57
C THR A 434 -2.75 -1.21 -15.15
N SER A 435 -3.41 -0.27 -14.47
CA SER A 435 -4.65 0.33 -14.98
C SER A 435 -4.40 1.50 -15.93
N GLU A 436 -3.22 2.14 -15.84
CA GLU A 436 -2.76 3.21 -16.72
C GLU A 436 -1.39 2.90 -17.29
N PHE A 437 -1.18 3.22 -18.57
CA PHE A 437 0.05 2.98 -19.32
C PHE A 437 0.56 1.54 -19.25
N PRO A 438 -0.32 0.52 -19.47
CA PRO A 438 0.07 -0.88 -19.39
C PRO A 438 0.99 -1.27 -20.55
N ASN A 439 1.93 -2.17 -20.28
CA ASN A 439 2.76 -2.79 -21.31
C ASN A 439 2.32 -4.25 -21.52
N VAL A 440 1.63 -4.54 -22.61
CA VAL A 440 1.18 -5.92 -22.94
C VAL A 440 2.30 -6.81 -23.46
N SER A 441 3.47 -6.25 -23.72
CA SER A 441 4.67 -6.96 -24.23
C SER A 441 5.75 -7.07 -23.16
N GLU A 442 5.43 -6.87 -21.88
CA GLU A 442 6.39 -6.97 -20.79
C GLU A 442 7.02 -8.38 -20.72
N ALA A 443 8.33 -8.43 -20.44
CA ALA A 443 9.02 -9.67 -20.19
C ALA A 443 8.72 -10.18 -18.78
N ALA A 444 8.58 -11.49 -18.62
CA ALA A 444 8.45 -12.10 -17.31
C ALA A 444 9.72 -11.90 -16.48
N ILE A 445 9.55 -11.47 -15.22
CA ILE A 445 10.65 -11.34 -14.27
C ILE A 445 10.72 -12.62 -13.43
N ALA A 446 11.93 -13.18 -13.32
CA ALA A 446 12.17 -14.37 -12.53
C ALA A 446 12.21 -14.05 -11.03
N VAL A 447 11.69 -14.99 -10.24
CA VAL A 447 11.77 -15.00 -8.78
C VAL A 447 12.36 -16.33 -8.32
N LEU A 448 12.81 -16.41 -7.07
CA LEU A 448 13.30 -17.66 -6.53
C LEU A 448 12.18 -18.70 -6.46
N GLN A 449 12.50 -19.92 -6.92
CA GLN A 449 11.59 -21.06 -6.87
C GLN A 449 11.77 -21.80 -5.55
N ALA A 450 10.96 -21.45 -4.57
CA ALA A 450 10.92 -22.15 -3.29
C ALA A 450 9.50 -22.70 -3.03
N ALA A 451 9.45 -23.90 -2.46
CA ALA A 451 8.18 -24.47 -2.04
C ALA A 451 7.60 -23.62 -0.91
N LYS A 452 6.33 -23.19 -1.08
CA LYS A 452 5.63 -22.47 -0.02
C LYS A 452 5.39 -23.42 1.15
N PRO A 453 5.74 -23.03 2.39
CA PRO A 453 5.45 -23.85 3.56
C PRO A 453 3.93 -23.88 3.78
N GLU A 454 3.48 -24.93 4.46
CA GLU A 454 2.09 -25.01 4.88
C GLU A 454 1.77 -23.89 5.87
N ARG A 455 0.57 -23.33 5.71
CA ARG A 455 0.08 -22.33 6.64
C ARG A 455 -0.34 -23.03 7.93
N PRO A 456 0.20 -22.63 9.12
CA PRO A 456 -0.11 -23.31 10.37
C PRO A 456 -1.60 -23.28 10.65
N GLU A 457 -2.16 -24.41 11.05
CA GLU A 457 -3.51 -24.49 11.59
C GLU A 457 -3.56 -23.84 12.97
N ILE A 458 -4.70 -23.29 13.33
CA ILE A 458 -5.01 -22.76 14.64
C ILE A 458 -6.14 -23.59 15.21
N ASP A 459 -5.91 -24.26 16.35
CA ASP A 459 -6.99 -24.88 17.13
C ASP A 459 -7.85 -23.76 17.75
N ALA A 460 -8.80 -23.30 16.96
CA ALA A 460 -9.50 -22.06 17.22
C ALA A 460 -10.57 -22.21 18.29
N LYS A 461 -10.36 -21.57 19.44
CA LYS A 461 -11.36 -21.37 20.51
C LYS A 461 -12.11 -20.05 20.36
N MET A 462 -11.59 -19.13 19.53
CA MET A 462 -12.23 -17.87 19.18
C MET A 462 -12.25 -17.71 17.67
N ARG A 463 -13.39 -17.22 17.14
CA ARG A 463 -13.60 -16.92 15.71
C ARG A 463 -14.17 -15.52 15.55
N SER A 464 -13.73 -14.82 14.51
CA SER A 464 -14.22 -13.53 14.05
C SER A 464 -14.09 -13.45 12.53
N GLU A 465 -14.61 -12.40 11.92
CA GLU A 465 -14.36 -12.10 10.50
C GLU A 465 -12.91 -11.65 10.30
N ALA A 466 -12.20 -12.29 9.38
CA ALA A 466 -10.85 -11.90 9.01
C ALA A 466 -10.87 -10.68 8.08
N LEU A 467 -9.96 -9.75 8.29
CA LEU A 467 -9.67 -8.69 7.33
C LEU A 467 -8.98 -9.30 6.09
N PRO A 468 -9.43 -8.98 4.87
CA PRO A 468 -8.77 -9.45 3.66
C PRO A 468 -7.42 -8.75 3.50
N ARG A 469 -6.49 -9.43 2.86
CA ARG A 469 -5.23 -8.85 2.41
C ARG A 469 -5.26 -8.72 0.90
N LEU A 470 -5.20 -7.50 0.38
CA LEU A 470 -5.41 -7.23 -1.04
C LEU A 470 -4.32 -6.28 -1.60
N ARG A 471 -4.16 -6.32 -2.92
CA ARG A 471 -3.45 -5.32 -3.71
C ARG A 471 -4.43 -4.62 -4.65
N LEU A 472 -4.29 -3.31 -4.78
CA LEU A 472 -5.20 -2.52 -5.63
C LEU A 472 -5.15 -2.93 -7.10
N ALA A 473 -4.05 -3.53 -7.52
CA ALA A 473 -3.81 -3.99 -8.90
C ALA A 473 -4.53 -5.30 -9.25
N GLU A 474 -4.87 -6.14 -8.26
CA GLU A 474 -5.39 -7.51 -8.48
C GLU A 474 -6.56 -7.62 -9.48
N PRO A 475 -7.56 -6.72 -9.50
CA PRO A 475 -8.66 -6.84 -10.44
C PRO A 475 -8.23 -6.71 -11.91
N PHE A 476 -7.30 -5.79 -12.21
CA PHE A 476 -6.75 -5.62 -13.57
C PHE A 476 -5.75 -6.71 -13.92
N GLU A 477 -4.93 -7.13 -12.97
CA GLU A 477 -3.99 -8.24 -13.14
C GLU A 477 -4.73 -9.53 -13.48
N GLY A 478 -5.84 -9.82 -12.81
CA GLY A 478 -6.69 -10.98 -13.11
C GLY A 478 -7.21 -10.98 -14.54
N LEU A 479 -7.59 -9.83 -15.09
CA LEU A 479 -7.96 -9.68 -16.51
C LEU A 479 -6.76 -9.97 -17.43
N ARG A 480 -5.60 -9.39 -17.13
CA ARG A 480 -4.38 -9.63 -17.93
C ARG A 480 -3.97 -11.10 -17.90
N ASP A 481 -4.05 -11.76 -16.75
CA ASP A 481 -3.78 -13.18 -16.61
C ASP A 481 -4.73 -14.04 -17.45
N ALA A 482 -6.02 -13.68 -17.48
CA ALA A 482 -7.00 -14.36 -18.32
C ALA A 482 -6.70 -14.17 -19.83
N ALA A 483 -6.30 -12.96 -20.23
CA ALA A 483 -5.89 -12.67 -21.60
C ALA A 483 -4.62 -13.45 -22.00
N ASP A 484 -3.63 -13.54 -21.09
CA ASP A 484 -2.38 -14.27 -21.29
C ASP A 484 -2.63 -15.79 -21.42
N ARG A 485 -3.48 -16.38 -20.55
CA ARG A 485 -3.91 -17.78 -20.68
C ARG A 485 -4.61 -18.03 -22.01
N GLY A 486 -5.50 -17.12 -22.42
CA GLY A 486 -6.18 -17.17 -23.72
C GLY A 486 -5.21 -17.10 -24.90
N ALA A 487 -4.16 -16.30 -24.78
CA ALA A 487 -3.12 -16.17 -25.80
C ALA A 487 -2.28 -17.44 -25.92
N ALA A 488 -1.87 -18.04 -24.81
CA ALA A 488 -1.10 -19.29 -24.79
C ALA A 488 -1.85 -20.45 -25.47
N GLY A 489 -3.16 -20.58 -25.24
CA GLY A 489 -3.99 -21.61 -25.85
C GLY A 489 -4.24 -21.40 -27.35
N LYS A 490 -4.35 -20.15 -27.81
CA LYS A 490 -4.69 -19.79 -29.20
C LYS A 490 -3.49 -19.32 -30.02
N LYS A 491 -2.30 -19.23 -29.43
CA LYS A 491 -1.06 -18.66 -30.00
C LYS A 491 -1.19 -17.20 -30.49
N LYS A 492 -2.23 -16.49 -30.09
CA LYS A 492 -2.45 -15.07 -30.42
C LYS A 492 -3.15 -14.36 -29.26
N ARG A 493 -2.62 -13.20 -28.89
CA ARG A 493 -3.25 -12.31 -27.90
C ARG A 493 -4.60 -11.83 -28.41
N PRO A 494 -5.65 -11.74 -27.57
CA PRO A 494 -6.90 -11.10 -27.96
C PRO A 494 -6.65 -9.64 -28.35
N ALA A 495 -7.31 -9.18 -29.42
CA ALA A 495 -7.04 -7.87 -29.99
C ALA A 495 -8.32 -7.08 -30.25
N VAL A 496 -8.20 -5.76 -30.22
CA VAL A 496 -9.22 -4.78 -30.67
C VAL A 496 -8.67 -4.00 -31.87
N PHE A 497 -9.50 -3.84 -32.89
CA PHE A 497 -9.20 -2.94 -34.01
C PHE A 497 -9.61 -1.52 -33.65
N LEU A 498 -8.67 -0.58 -33.63
CA LEU A 498 -8.98 0.84 -33.46
C LEU A 498 -9.43 1.40 -34.81
N ALA A 499 -10.71 1.63 -34.96
CA ALA A 499 -11.30 2.19 -36.17
C ALA A 499 -11.16 3.72 -36.14
N ASN A 500 -9.95 4.19 -36.44
CA ASN A 500 -9.60 5.62 -36.46
C ASN A 500 -10.23 6.31 -37.64
N LEU A 501 -11.11 7.30 -37.40
CA LEU A 501 -11.79 8.05 -38.48
C LEU A 501 -11.28 9.49 -38.56
N GLY A 502 -11.00 9.95 -39.77
CA GLY A 502 -10.52 11.29 -40.06
C GLY A 502 -9.00 11.42 -40.05
N PRO A 503 -8.48 12.65 -40.06
CA PRO A 503 -7.05 12.92 -39.92
C PRO A 503 -6.56 12.64 -38.49
N ALA A 504 -5.25 12.49 -38.33
CA ALA A 504 -4.63 12.18 -37.01
C ALA A 504 -5.05 13.15 -35.91
N SER A 505 -5.20 14.43 -36.20
CA SER A 505 -5.67 15.45 -35.25
C SER A 505 -7.09 15.19 -34.71
N ALA A 506 -7.91 14.41 -35.41
CA ALA A 506 -9.28 14.09 -34.98
C ALA A 506 -9.37 12.83 -34.10
N PHE A 507 -8.43 11.89 -34.21
CA PHE A 507 -8.55 10.60 -33.53
C PHE A 507 -7.42 10.27 -32.53
N SER A 508 -6.24 10.91 -32.64
CA SER A 508 -5.05 10.46 -31.90
C SER A 508 -5.26 10.40 -30.40
N GLU A 509 -5.89 11.39 -29.78
CA GLU A 509 -6.18 11.41 -28.34
C GLU A 509 -7.09 10.25 -27.94
N ARG A 510 -8.19 10.05 -28.68
CA ARG A 510 -9.16 8.98 -28.39
C ARG A 510 -8.61 7.58 -28.71
N ALA A 511 -7.76 7.47 -29.72
CA ALA A 511 -7.06 6.22 -30.03
C ALA A 511 -6.04 5.87 -28.95
N ALA A 512 -5.31 6.85 -28.42
CA ALA A 512 -4.40 6.66 -27.27
C ALA A 512 -5.18 6.24 -26.01
N PHE A 513 -6.32 6.89 -25.74
CA PHE A 513 -7.22 6.50 -24.65
C PHE A 513 -7.73 5.07 -24.81
N ALA A 514 -8.22 4.70 -26.02
CA ALA A 514 -8.71 3.35 -26.31
C ALA A 514 -7.60 2.29 -26.16
N ARG A 515 -6.39 2.57 -26.65
CA ARG A 515 -5.23 1.68 -26.46
C ARG A 515 -4.98 1.42 -25.00
N ASN A 516 -4.80 2.49 -24.22
CA ASN A 516 -4.57 2.41 -22.78
C ASN A 516 -5.70 1.66 -22.06
N PHE A 517 -6.94 1.86 -22.51
CA PHE A 517 -8.12 1.18 -21.96
C PHE A 517 -8.06 -0.33 -22.18
N PHE A 518 -7.92 -0.78 -23.42
CA PHE A 518 -7.98 -2.21 -23.74
C PHE A 518 -6.72 -2.97 -23.29
N GLU A 519 -5.56 -2.33 -23.39
CA GLU A 519 -4.29 -2.94 -22.94
C GLU A 519 -4.23 -3.13 -21.42
N ALA A 520 -4.94 -2.32 -20.62
CA ALA A 520 -5.11 -2.57 -19.19
C ALA A 520 -5.82 -3.90 -18.89
N GLY A 521 -6.68 -4.36 -19.78
CA GLY A 521 -7.30 -5.70 -19.76
C GLY A 521 -6.51 -6.78 -20.49
N GLY A 522 -5.30 -6.51 -20.96
CA GLY A 522 -4.48 -7.46 -21.70
C GLY A 522 -4.89 -7.67 -23.16
N ILE A 523 -5.68 -6.76 -23.73
CA ILE A 523 -6.18 -6.82 -25.10
C ILE A 523 -5.34 -5.92 -25.98
N GLU A 524 -4.64 -6.51 -26.97
CA GLU A 524 -3.77 -5.77 -27.89
C GLU A 524 -4.55 -4.77 -28.73
N ALA A 525 -4.19 -3.49 -28.71
CA ALA A 525 -4.81 -2.47 -29.52
C ALA A 525 -4.11 -2.33 -30.90
N ARG A 526 -4.80 -2.71 -31.97
CA ARG A 526 -4.31 -2.61 -33.36
C ARG A 526 -4.75 -1.29 -33.97
N SER A 527 -3.82 -0.35 -34.01
CA SER A 527 -4.03 0.99 -34.56
C SER A 527 -3.66 1.06 -36.06
N ASN A 528 -3.99 2.19 -36.69
CA ASN A 528 -3.73 2.51 -38.09
C ASN A 528 -3.60 4.02 -38.29
N GLU A 529 -3.25 4.45 -39.51
CA GLU A 529 -3.04 5.87 -39.87
C GLU A 529 -4.35 6.69 -40.03
N GLY A 530 -5.49 6.03 -39.83
CA GLY A 530 -6.81 6.66 -39.96
C GLY A 530 -7.46 6.49 -41.34
N PHE A 531 -8.78 6.54 -41.36
CA PHE A 531 -9.60 6.40 -42.57
C PHE A 531 -10.41 7.67 -42.81
N LEU A 532 -10.28 8.25 -44.00
CA LEU A 532 -11.03 9.44 -44.35
C LEU A 532 -12.53 9.15 -44.61
N LYS A 533 -12.88 7.89 -44.88
CA LYS A 533 -14.25 7.43 -45.09
C LYS A 533 -14.50 6.11 -44.37
N SER A 534 -15.66 5.97 -43.76
CA SER A 534 -16.09 4.75 -43.06
C SER A 534 -16.19 3.50 -43.95
N SER A 535 -16.33 3.71 -45.27
CA SER A 535 -16.43 2.61 -46.27
C SER A 535 -15.17 1.70 -46.33
N ALA A 536 -13.99 2.18 -45.90
CA ALA A 536 -12.76 1.43 -45.90
C ALA A 536 -12.57 0.56 -44.61
N LEU A 537 -13.37 0.80 -43.58
CA LEU A 537 -13.26 0.11 -42.29
C LEU A 537 -13.48 -1.41 -42.35
N PRO A 538 -14.48 -1.95 -43.11
CA PRO A 538 -14.77 -3.38 -43.12
C PRO A 538 -13.58 -4.24 -43.57
N ASP A 539 -12.87 -3.85 -44.58
CA ASP A 539 -11.73 -4.62 -45.12
C ASP A 539 -10.53 -4.52 -44.18
N ALA A 540 -10.25 -3.31 -43.67
CA ALA A 540 -9.20 -3.11 -42.69
C ALA A 540 -9.47 -3.89 -41.37
N PHE A 541 -10.72 -3.90 -40.91
CA PHE A 541 -11.12 -4.70 -39.74
C PHE A 541 -10.88 -6.19 -39.97
N LYS A 542 -11.33 -6.75 -41.11
CA LYS A 542 -11.07 -8.16 -41.46
C LYS A 542 -9.58 -8.46 -41.54
N ALA A 543 -8.81 -7.59 -42.20
CA ALA A 543 -7.35 -7.74 -42.32
C ALA A 543 -6.64 -7.69 -40.96
N SER A 544 -7.17 -6.92 -40.01
CA SER A 544 -6.62 -6.86 -38.65
C SER A 544 -6.71 -8.19 -37.89
N GLY A 545 -7.67 -9.04 -38.23
CA GLY A 545 -7.97 -10.28 -37.53
C GLY A 545 -8.46 -10.07 -36.07
N ALA A 546 -8.82 -8.83 -35.71
CA ALA A 546 -9.37 -8.54 -34.39
C ALA A 546 -10.86 -8.95 -34.33
N PRO A 547 -11.35 -9.54 -33.23
CA PRO A 547 -12.74 -9.93 -33.09
C PRO A 547 -13.69 -8.80 -32.70
N ILE A 548 -13.15 -7.68 -32.23
CA ILE A 548 -13.88 -6.48 -31.76
C ILE A 548 -13.27 -5.22 -32.33
N ALA A 549 -14.04 -4.14 -32.38
CA ALA A 549 -13.59 -2.84 -32.87
C ALA A 549 -13.93 -1.71 -31.89
N CYS A 550 -13.17 -0.63 -31.96
CA CYS A 550 -13.41 0.60 -31.22
C CYS A 550 -13.27 1.80 -32.13
N LEU A 551 -14.33 2.56 -32.29
CA LEU A 551 -14.32 3.82 -33.05
C LEU A 551 -13.57 4.90 -32.27
N CYS A 552 -12.65 5.59 -32.95
CA CYS A 552 -11.84 6.68 -32.38
C CYS A 552 -11.88 7.87 -33.34
N SER A 553 -12.52 8.99 -32.96
CA SER A 553 -12.58 10.21 -33.73
C SER A 553 -13.09 11.40 -32.91
N SER A 554 -13.19 12.57 -33.54
CA SER A 554 -13.82 13.76 -32.95
C SER A 554 -15.36 13.65 -32.94
N ASP A 555 -16.02 14.42 -32.07
CA ASP A 555 -17.50 14.46 -31.99
C ASP A 555 -18.15 14.89 -33.30
N GLU A 556 -17.52 15.80 -34.05
CA GLU A 556 -17.99 16.24 -35.35
C GLU A 556 -18.01 15.13 -36.39
N ILE A 557 -16.98 14.30 -36.43
CA ILE A 557 -16.91 13.15 -37.33
C ILE A 557 -17.88 12.07 -36.90
N TYR A 558 -17.99 11.80 -35.59
CA TYR A 558 -18.96 10.85 -35.07
C TYR A 558 -20.39 11.21 -35.44
N ALA A 559 -20.77 12.48 -35.36
CA ALA A 559 -22.12 12.93 -35.74
C ALA A 559 -22.49 12.59 -37.19
N ARG A 560 -21.49 12.42 -38.06
CA ARG A 560 -21.70 12.11 -39.49
C ARG A 560 -21.47 10.67 -39.86
N GLU A 561 -20.49 10.01 -39.22
CA GLU A 561 -19.96 8.73 -39.70
C GLU A 561 -20.19 7.57 -38.71
N ALA A 562 -20.49 7.83 -37.41
CA ALA A 562 -20.49 6.77 -36.40
C ALA A 562 -21.55 5.68 -36.65
N GLU A 563 -22.76 6.06 -37.10
CA GLU A 563 -23.82 5.07 -37.40
C GLU A 563 -23.41 4.17 -38.58
N ALA A 564 -22.95 4.75 -39.67
CA ALA A 564 -22.51 4.00 -40.83
C ALA A 564 -21.30 3.13 -40.55
N ALA A 565 -20.31 3.67 -39.83
CA ALA A 565 -19.12 2.94 -39.41
C ALA A 565 -19.42 1.75 -38.50
N THR A 566 -20.29 1.95 -37.50
CA THR A 566 -20.71 0.88 -36.59
C THR A 566 -21.44 -0.24 -37.35
N ALA A 567 -22.43 0.12 -38.15
CA ALA A 567 -23.19 -0.84 -38.97
C ALA A 567 -22.27 -1.63 -39.93
N ALA A 568 -21.31 -0.95 -40.54
CA ALA A 568 -20.33 -1.58 -41.43
C ALA A 568 -19.40 -2.56 -40.70
N LEU A 569 -18.92 -2.22 -39.52
CA LEU A 569 -18.10 -3.10 -38.68
C LEU A 569 -18.89 -4.32 -38.17
N LYS A 570 -20.13 -4.13 -37.73
CA LYS A 570 -21.02 -5.24 -37.36
C LYS A 570 -21.28 -6.18 -38.53
N LYS A 571 -21.57 -5.63 -39.72
CA LYS A 571 -21.74 -6.41 -40.96
C LYS A 571 -20.45 -7.14 -41.37
N ALA A 572 -19.29 -6.57 -41.07
CA ALA A 572 -17.99 -7.20 -41.30
C ALA A 572 -17.67 -8.34 -40.27
N GLY A 573 -18.50 -8.54 -39.26
CA GLY A 573 -18.39 -9.62 -38.29
C GLY A 573 -17.79 -9.22 -36.93
N ALA A 574 -17.75 -7.92 -36.62
CA ALA A 574 -17.33 -7.48 -35.29
C ALA A 574 -18.29 -7.98 -34.21
N LYS A 575 -17.78 -8.76 -33.25
CA LYS A 575 -18.56 -9.30 -32.12
C LYS A 575 -19.09 -8.17 -31.24
N ALA A 576 -18.24 -7.16 -31.00
CA ALA A 576 -18.61 -5.93 -30.31
C ALA A 576 -17.97 -4.72 -30.99
N VAL A 577 -18.67 -3.58 -30.95
CA VAL A 577 -18.20 -2.28 -31.42
C VAL A 577 -18.35 -1.27 -30.30
N PHE A 578 -17.22 -0.68 -29.88
CA PHE A 578 -17.15 0.37 -28.86
C PHE A 578 -16.93 1.72 -29.53
N LEU A 579 -17.21 2.80 -28.82
CA LEU A 579 -16.92 4.16 -29.24
C LEU A 579 -16.26 4.93 -28.11
N THR A 580 -15.12 5.58 -28.36
CA THR A 580 -14.47 6.45 -27.40
C THR A 580 -15.09 7.83 -27.36
N GLY A 581 -15.67 8.20 -26.22
CA GLY A 581 -16.34 9.47 -25.98
C GLY A 581 -17.75 9.29 -25.43
N HIS A 582 -18.36 10.42 -25.09
CA HIS A 582 -19.75 10.43 -24.64
C HIS A 582 -20.70 10.42 -25.83
N ALA A 583 -21.73 9.59 -25.77
CA ALA A 583 -22.73 9.52 -26.83
C ALA A 583 -23.64 10.75 -26.90
N GLY A 584 -23.91 11.39 -25.76
CA GLY A 584 -24.81 12.54 -25.68
C GLY A 584 -26.17 12.27 -26.30
N LYS A 585 -26.64 13.20 -27.11
CA LYS A 585 -27.93 13.09 -27.81
C LYS A 585 -27.98 11.99 -28.88
N HIS A 586 -26.87 11.42 -29.26
CA HIS A 586 -26.77 10.41 -30.32
C HIS A 586 -26.83 8.98 -29.80
N GLU A 587 -26.91 8.74 -28.48
CA GLU A 587 -26.82 7.42 -27.87
C GLU A 587 -27.82 6.43 -28.49
N ALA A 588 -29.07 6.79 -28.57
CA ALA A 588 -30.12 5.91 -29.10
C ALA A 588 -29.85 5.48 -30.56
N ALA A 589 -29.41 6.40 -31.39
CA ALA A 589 -29.11 6.14 -32.80
C ALA A 589 -27.87 5.24 -32.95
N TRP A 590 -26.80 5.52 -32.20
CA TRP A 590 -25.58 4.74 -32.26
C TRP A 590 -25.74 3.35 -31.67
N ARG A 591 -26.49 3.18 -30.57
CA ARG A 591 -26.88 1.85 -30.08
C ARG A 591 -27.72 1.06 -31.07
N LYS A 592 -28.68 1.69 -31.74
CA LYS A 592 -29.47 1.06 -32.79
C LYS A 592 -28.61 0.62 -33.99
N ALA A 593 -27.57 1.36 -34.32
CA ALA A 593 -26.61 1.00 -35.37
C ALA A 593 -25.69 -0.17 -34.95
N GLY A 594 -25.64 -0.53 -33.67
CA GLY A 594 -24.90 -1.67 -33.13
C GLY A 594 -23.71 -1.30 -32.23
N THR A 595 -23.60 -0.05 -31.75
CA THR A 595 -22.62 0.31 -30.72
C THR A 595 -22.99 -0.36 -29.40
N ASP A 596 -22.11 -1.20 -28.87
CA ASP A 596 -22.35 -1.97 -27.65
C ASP A 596 -22.14 -1.11 -26.40
N ASP A 597 -21.08 -0.28 -26.38
CA ASP A 597 -20.83 0.62 -25.24
C ASP A 597 -19.95 1.82 -25.61
N PHE A 598 -19.89 2.80 -24.67
CA PHE A 598 -19.17 4.07 -24.79
C PHE A 598 -18.09 4.15 -23.74
N LEU A 599 -16.86 4.45 -24.19
CA LEU A 599 -15.67 4.49 -23.34
C LEU A 599 -15.20 5.93 -23.16
N PHE A 600 -15.21 6.43 -21.94
CA PHE A 600 -14.85 7.81 -21.63
C PHE A 600 -14.17 7.94 -20.27
N ALA A 601 -13.51 9.04 -20.02
CA ALA A 601 -12.86 9.31 -18.73
C ALA A 601 -13.88 9.32 -17.58
N GLY A 602 -13.67 8.47 -16.58
CA GLY A 602 -14.58 8.29 -15.44
C GLY A 602 -15.63 7.18 -15.62
N CYS A 603 -15.70 6.49 -16.76
CA CYS A 603 -16.50 5.26 -16.87
C CYS A 603 -15.90 4.14 -16.00
N ASN A 604 -16.71 3.13 -15.67
CA ASN A 604 -16.21 1.96 -14.96
C ASN A 604 -15.41 1.06 -15.91
N VAL A 605 -14.10 1.33 -15.99
CA VAL A 605 -13.15 0.66 -16.87
C VAL A 605 -13.08 -0.84 -16.59
N LEU A 606 -13.05 -1.22 -15.30
CA LEU A 606 -12.97 -2.62 -14.90
C LEU A 606 -14.20 -3.40 -15.35
N ALA A 607 -15.41 -2.89 -15.11
CA ALA A 607 -16.65 -3.56 -15.52
C ALA A 607 -16.75 -3.67 -17.07
N ALA A 608 -16.39 -2.61 -17.80
CA ALA A 608 -16.39 -2.65 -19.24
C ALA A 608 -15.38 -3.66 -19.80
N LEU A 609 -14.17 -3.75 -19.24
CA LEU A 609 -13.19 -4.77 -19.60
C LEU A 609 -13.65 -6.20 -19.27
N GLN A 610 -14.31 -6.40 -18.15
CA GLN A 610 -14.93 -7.70 -17.81
C GLN A 610 -15.96 -8.12 -18.85
N GLN A 611 -16.79 -7.19 -19.33
CA GLN A 611 -17.75 -7.46 -20.39
C GLN A 611 -17.05 -7.79 -21.72
N VAL A 612 -15.96 -7.08 -22.05
CA VAL A 612 -15.14 -7.40 -23.23
C VAL A 612 -14.55 -8.80 -23.10
N HIS A 613 -14.01 -9.18 -21.96
CA HIS A 613 -13.49 -10.51 -21.69
C HIS A 613 -14.57 -11.59 -21.88
N ALA A 614 -15.78 -11.36 -21.35
CA ALA A 614 -16.92 -12.28 -21.54
C ALA A 614 -17.28 -12.44 -23.02
N THR A 615 -17.31 -11.34 -23.80
CA THR A 615 -17.56 -11.33 -25.24
C THR A 615 -16.50 -12.12 -26.02
N LEU A 616 -15.25 -12.09 -25.57
CA LEU A 616 -14.14 -12.80 -26.17
C LEU A 616 -13.98 -14.25 -25.69
N GLY A 617 -14.78 -14.66 -24.69
CA GLY A 617 -14.70 -15.98 -24.07
C GLY A 617 -13.42 -16.22 -23.30
N LEU A 618 -12.85 -15.19 -22.68
CA LEU A 618 -11.68 -15.25 -21.80
C LEU A 618 -12.13 -15.55 -20.35
N LYS A 619 -11.44 -16.48 -19.67
CA LYS A 619 -11.73 -16.90 -18.31
C LYS A 619 -10.48 -16.83 -17.42
#